data_8ffce4bdeb3d7c2a1f539e0326327849
#
_entry.id   8ffce4bdeb3d7c2a1f539e0326327849
#
_cell.length_a   1.000
_cell.length_b   1.000
_cell.length_c   1.000
_cell.angle_alpha   90.00
_cell.angle_beta   90.00
_cell.angle_gamma   90.00
#
_symmetry.space_group_name_H-M   'P 1'
#
loop_
_entity.id
_entity.type
_entity.pdbx_description
1 polymer ?
#
loop_
_entity_poly.entity_id
_entity_poly.type
_entity_poly.pdbx_seq_one_letter_code
_entity_poly.pdbx_strand_id
1 'polypeptide(L)'
;MYVGYGHHVERAISHRGGSHNKELKEWLNSHDFDLQVAGPYSSESEAKSVEAALISALSPRFNKAPGDGPGFSPLGVPPQLSSRVQQPALTLSEIGILTGGALLVYLAPGDLLPDGRRKFDVAQPSDEDAVRNIERNWDIEALLPTWTNDLATAPRVLIGLHGKPKHRFVVGALEIDTQRLGEDQFMHKSPRWPRHRWQIPLVNRQQVDMCGIRGRRVENIKFGQFSHQLHIWVDRHGTQLHPTTAR
;
A
#
# COMPACT_ATOMS: atom_id res chain seq x y z
N MET A 1 19.74 21.03 -2.43
CA MET A 1 19.30 20.91 -1.02
C MET A 1 20.04 19.76 -0.36
N TYR A 2 20.30 19.87 0.92
CA TYR A 2 20.83 18.86 1.83
C TYR A 2 20.01 18.89 3.12
N VAL A 3 19.71 17.75 3.71
CA VAL A 3 19.04 17.60 5.00
C VAL A 3 20.00 16.85 5.91
N GLY A 4 20.16 17.29 7.14
CA GLY A 4 21.03 16.63 8.12
C GLY A 4 20.62 16.93 9.55
N TYR A 5 20.87 15.99 10.43
CA TYR A 5 20.66 16.10 11.86
C TYR A 5 21.98 16.45 12.58
N GLY A 6 21.89 17.18 13.67
CA GLY A 6 23.04 17.50 14.50
C GLY A 6 22.65 18.09 15.85
N HIS A 7 23.55 17.94 16.84
CA HIS A 7 23.37 18.51 18.19
C HIS A 7 23.55 20.03 18.23
N HIS A 8 24.26 20.60 17.26
CA HIS A 8 24.57 22.03 17.18
C HIS A 8 24.44 22.53 15.75
N VAL A 9 24.03 23.79 15.58
CA VAL A 9 23.85 24.44 14.27
C VAL A 9 25.16 24.54 13.50
N GLU A 10 26.28 24.68 14.20
CA GLU A 10 27.63 24.79 13.62
C GLU A 10 28.01 23.56 12.79
N ARG A 11 27.38 22.40 13.08
CA ARG A 11 27.59 21.18 12.29
C ARG A 11 27.15 21.37 10.83
N ALA A 12 26.07 22.09 10.58
CA ALA A 12 25.62 22.35 9.22
C ALA A 12 26.66 23.18 8.42
N ILE A 13 27.32 24.13 9.09
CA ILE A 13 28.34 24.99 8.49
C ILE A 13 29.67 24.24 8.34
N SER A 14 29.99 23.29 9.20
CA SER A 14 31.22 22.50 9.18
C SER A 14 31.41 21.70 7.88
N HIS A 15 30.34 21.42 7.15
CA HIS A 15 30.41 20.80 5.83
C HIS A 15 31.23 21.60 4.78
N ARG A 16 31.41 22.90 4.96
CA ARG A 16 32.32 23.71 4.14
C ARG A 16 33.78 23.28 4.27
N GLY A 17 34.20 22.91 5.48
CA GLY A 17 35.59 22.58 5.79
C GLY A 17 35.94 21.11 5.64
N GLY A 18 35.10 20.21 6.17
CA GLY A 18 35.40 18.81 6.43
C GLY A 18 34.39 17.76 5.93
N SER A 19 33.51 18.10 5.00
CA SER A 19 32.52 17.14 4.51
C SER A 19 33.15 15.98 3.73
N HIS A 20 32.75 14.75 4.05
CA HIS A 20 33.01 13.58 3.22
C HIS A 20 32.23 13.63 1.88
N ASN A 21 31.22 14.46 1.79
CA ASN A 21 30.48 14.73 0.56
C ASN A 21 31.15 15.87 -0.21
N LYS A 22 32.04 15.51 -1.13
CA LYS A 22 32.81 16.47 -1.94
C LYS A 22 31.89 17.40 -2.75
N GLU A 23 30.83 16.85 -3.34
CA GLU A 23 29.89 17.60 -4.14
C GLU A 23 29.15 18.67 -3.30
N LEU A 24 28.70 18.32 -2.09
CA LEU A 24 28.11 19.28 -1.16
C LEU A 24 29.11 20.38 -0.77
N LYS A 25 30.35 20.00 -0.45
CA LYS A 25 31.43 20.93 -0.09
C LYS A 25 31.71 21.91 -1.20
N GLU A 26 31.88 21.46 -2.43
CA GLU A 26 32.14 22.30 -3.60
C GLU A 26 30.98 23.26 -3.83
N TRP A 27 29.75 22.77 -3.73
CA TRP A 27 28.56 23.59 -3.90
C TRP A 27 28.43 24.68 -2.81
N LEU A 28 28.63 24.35 -1.53
CA LEU A 28 28.60 25.29 -0.41
C LEU A 28 29.68 26.38 -0.49
N ASN A 29 30.80 26.13 -1.16
CA ASN A 29 31.89 27.08 -1.34
C ASN A 29 31.71 28.02 -2.56
N SER A 30 30.83 27.61 -3.49
CA SER A 30 30.64 28.33 -4.76
C SER A 30 29.27 29.03 -4.89
N HIS A 31 28.35 28.81 -3.93
CA HIS A 31 26.99 29.34 -3.99
C HIS A 31 26.56 29.94 -2.65
N ASP A 32 25.73 30.97 -2.72
CA ASP A 32 24.96 31.42 -1.58
C ASP A 32 23.87 30.41 -1.24
N PHE A 33 23.58 30.25 0.05
CA PHE A 33 22.58 29.29 0.51
C PHE A 33 21.86 29.80 1.77
N ASP A 34 20.64 29.38 1.92
CA ASP A 34 19.85 29.55 3.13
C ASP A 34 19.98 28.33 4.05
N LEU A 35 20.18 28.59 5.34
CA LEU A 35 20.16 27.55 6.38
C LEU A 35 18.86 27.67 7.15
N GLN A 36 18.07 26.59 7.08
CA GLN A 36 16.86 26.43 7.89
C GLN A 36 17.08 25.39 8.98
N VAL A 37 16.60 25.67 10.17
CA VAL A 37 16.74 24.81 11.34
C VAL A 37 15.35 24.51 11.88
N ALA A 38 15.06 23.22 12.11
CA ALA A 38 13.86 22.75 12.79
C ALA A 38 14.23 22.14 14.14
N GLY A 39 13.44 22.38 15.15
CA GLY A 39 13.69 21.92 16.52
C GLY A 39 13.76 23.07 17.53
N PRO A 40 14.24 22.84 18.77
CA PRO A 40 14.83 21.57 19.26
C PRO A 40 13.83 20.42 19.38
N TYR A 41 14.31 19.21 19.18
CA TYR A 41 13.54 17.98 19.39
C TYR A 41 13.79 17.40 20.78
N SER A 42 12.83 16.64 21.32
CA SER A 42 12.89 16.07 22.65
C SER A 42 13.94 14.95 22.78
N SER A 43 14.29 14.31 21.68
CA SER A 43 15.27 13.22 21.65
C SER A 43 16.03 13.15 20.32
N GLU A 44 17.20 12.52 20.34
CA GLU A 44 17.97 12.22 19.14
C GLU A 44 17.21 11.31 18.18
N SER A 45 16.46 10.35 18.72
CA SER A 45 15.62 9.43 17.90
C SER A 45 14.55 10.19 17.12
N GLU A 46 13.92 11.18 17.75
CA GLU A 46 12.93 12.04 17.09
C GLU A 46 13.59 12.86 15.98
N ALA A 47 14.72 13.52 16.26
CA ALA A 47 15.45 14.31 15.27
C ALA A 47 15.88 13.46 14.05
N LYS A 48 16.39 12.24 14.27
CA LYS A 48 16.75 11.29 13.21
C LYS A 48 15.55 10.82 12.40
N SER A 49 14.41 10.62 13.05
CA SER A 49 13.17 10.27 12.36
C SER A 49 12.69 11.39 11.44
N VAL A 50 12.78 12.64 11.89
CA VAL A 50 12.43 13.81 11.07
C VAL A 50 13.43 13.99 9.92
N GLU A 51 14.73 13.81 10.15
CA GLU A 51 15.75 13.83 9.09
C GLU A 51 15.43 12.80 7.99
N ALA A 52 15.23 11.55 8.37
CA ALA A 52 14.93 10.47 7.43
C ALA A 52 13.62 10.74 6.66
N ALA A 53 12.60 11.26 7.35
CA ALA A 53 11.34 11.67 6.76
C ALA A 53 11.54 12.77 5.71
N LEU A 54 12.29 13.80 6.02
CA LEU A 54 12.59 14.90 5.09
C LEU A 54 13.45 14.45 3.91
N ILE A 55 14.46 13.60 4.12
CA ILE A 55 15.25 13.01 3.04
C ILE A 55 14.38 12.21 2.10
N SER A 56 13.49 11.37 2.63
CA SER A 56 12.57 10.57 1.84
C SER A 56 11.56 11.40 1.05
N ALA A 57 11.02 12.47 1.65
CA ALA A 57 10.02 13.33 1.01
C ALA A 57 10.60 14.22 -0.07
N LEU A 58 11.78 14.80 0.19
CA LEU A 58 12.36 15.84 -0.64
C LEU A 58 13.38 15.32 -1.64
N SER A 59 13.85 14.07 -1.45
CA SER A 59 14.91 13.46 -2.27
C SER A 59 16.08 14.41 -2.54
N PRO A 60 16.73 14.97 -1.47
CA PRO A 60 17.67 16.06 -1.64
C PRO A 60 18.91 15.58 -2.40
N ARG A 61 19.36 16.37 -3.38
CA ARG A 61 20.47 16.02 -4.27
C ARG A 61 21.76 15.60 -3.55
N PHE A 62 22.04 16.23 -2.41
CA PHE A 62 23.31 16.01 -1.70
C PHE A 62 23.24 14.95 -0.59
N ASN A 63 22.09 14.34 -0.35
CA ASN A 63 21.96 13.21 0.58
C ASN A 63 22.24 11.91 -0.17
N LYS A 64 23.38 11.27 0.16
CA LYS A 64 23.78 9.97 -0.43
C LYS A 64 23.22 8.79 0.33
N ALA A 65 22.89 8.98 1.60
CA ALA A 65 22.28 7.99 2.46
C ALA A 65 20.83 8.39 2.81
N PRO A 66 19.94 7.41 3.03
CA PRO A 66 18.53 7.68 3.32
C PRO A 66 18.26 8.27 4.72
N GLY A 67 19.29 8.47 5.56
CA GLY A 67 19.17 8.84 6.97
C GLY A 67 19.03 7.62 7.88
N ASP A 68 19.20 7.83 9.20
CA ASP A 68 19.23 6.75 10.21
C ASP A 68 17.87 6.46 10.85
N GLY A 69 16.81 7.13 10.40
CA GLY A 69 15.43 6.94 10.91
C GLY A 69 14.60 6.02 10.03
N PRO A 70 13.42 5.61 10.51
CA PRO A 70 12.46 4.93 9.67
C PRO A 70 12.04 5.88 8.53
N GLY A 71 12.21 5.44 7.29
CA GLY A 71 11.72 6.18 6.12
C GLY A 71 10.19 6.29 6.12
N PHE A 72 9.65 7.11 5.21
CA PHE A 72 8.21 7.13 4.97
C PHE A 72 7.74 5.76 4.47
N SER A 73 6.75 5.20 5.16
CA SER A 73 5.97 4.10 4.62
C SER A 73 4.77 4.65 3.87
N PRO A 74 4.38 4.07 2.73
CA PRO A 74 3.10 4.39 2.11
C PRO A 74 1.96 4.18 3.10
N LEU A 75 0.94 5.03 3.02
CA LEU A 75 -0.29 4.85 3.78
C LEU A 75 -0.83 3.43 3.62
N GLY A 76 -1.09 2.75 4.71
CA GLY A 76 -1.60 1.38 4.72
C GLY A 76 -0.53 0.29 4.76
N VAL A 77 0.76 0.65 4.76
CA VAL A 77 1.86 -0.31 4.97
C VAL A 77 2.35 -0.17 6.40
N PRO A 78 2.25 -1.23 7.22
CA PRO A 78 2.84 -1.21 8.55
C PRO A 78 4.34 -0.91 8.50
N PRO A 79 4.91 -0.15 9.45
CA PRO A 79 6.32 0.22 9.47
C PRO A 79 7.28 -0.96 9.32
N GLN A 80 6.91 -2.13 9.88
CA GLN A 80 7.70 -3.37 9.80
C GLN A 80 7.87 -3.88 8.37
N LEU A 81 6.98 -3.48 7.45
CA LEU A 81 6.99 -3.87 6.05
C LEU A 81 7.55 -2.78 5.12
N SER A 82 8.04 -1.67 5.68
CA SER A 82 8.53 -0.52 4.89
C SER A 82 9.66 -0.91 3.92
N SER A 83 10.52 -1.86 4.27
CA SER A 83 11.56 -2.37 3.38
C SER A 83 11.00 -3.05 2.12
N ARG A 84 9.80 -3.60 2.17
CA ARG A 84 9.15 -4.24 1.01
C ARG A 84 8.69 -3.24 -0.03
N VAL A 85 8.43 -2.00 0.36
CA VAL A 85 8.06 -0.91 -0.55
C VAL A 85 9.19 -0.58 -1.52
N GLN A 86 10.43 -0.78 -1.10
CA GLN A 86 11.63 -0.54 -1.92
C GLN A 86 11.94 -1.70 -2.88
N GLN A 87 11.29 -2.86 -2.71
CA GLN A 87 11.43 -3.96 -3.66
C GLN A 87 10.81 -3.58 -5.02
N PRO A 88 11.23 -4.23 -6.12
CA PRO A 88 10.59 -4.05 -7.42
C PRO A 88 9.07 -4.22 -7.31
N ALA A 89 8.32 -3.36 -7.98
CA ALA A 89 6.86 -3.46 -7.96
C ALA A 89 6.41 -4.76 -8.64
N LEU A 90 5.34 -5.34 -8.11
CA LEU A 90 4.74 -6.55 -8.67
C LEU A 90 3.96 -6.20 -9.94
N THR A 91 4.17 -6.99 -10.98
CA THR A 91 3.32 -7.03 -12.17
C THR A 91 2.12 -7.94 -11.95
N LEU A 92 1.09 -7.84 -12.80
CA LEU A 92 -0.05 -8.78 -12.75
C LEU A 92 0.41 -10.23 -12.99
N SER A 93 1.41 -10.45 -13.85
CA SER A 93 1.96 -11.78 -14.11
C SER A 93 2.60 -12.39 -12.87
N GLU A 94 3.41 -11.61 -12.14
CA GLU A 94 4.01 -12.07 -10.89
C GLU A 94 2.95 -12.35 -9.82
N ILE A 95 1.91 -11.51 -9.73
CA ILE A 95 0.78 -11.75 -8.83
C ILE A 95 0.09 -13.07 -9.17
N GLY A 96 -0.25 -13.28 -10.45
CA GLY A 96 -0.89 -14.53 -10.89
C GLY A 96 -0.07 -15.78 -10.54
N ILE A 97 1.25 -15.75 -10.82
CA ILE A 97 2.16 -16.85 -10.51
C ILE A 97 2.27 -17.09 -9.00
N LEU A 98 2.46 -16.03 -8.21
CA LEU A 98 2.64 -16.15 -6.75
C LEU A 98 1.39 -16.64 -6.04
N THR A 99 0.21 -16.29 -6.54
CA THR A 99 -1.07 -16.55 -5.88
C THR A 99 -1.84 -17.72 -6.47
N GLY A 100 -1.48 -18.16 -7.67
CA GLY A 100 -2.29 -19.14 -8.43
C GLY A 100 -3.64 -18.58 -8.92
N GLY A 101 -3.76 -17.25 -8.95
CA GLY A 101 -4.95 -16.48 -9.29
C GLY A 101 -5.43 -15.60 -8.15
N ALA A 102 -5.79 -14.35 -8.44
CA ALA A 102 -6.14 -13.35 -7.44
C ALA A 102 -7.35 -12.51 -7.81
N LEU A 103 -8.09 -12.10 -6.78
CA LEU A 103 -9.05 -11.00 -6.84
C LEU A 103 -8.43 -9.77 -6.15
N LEU A 104 -8.13 -8.75 -6.94
CA LEU A 104 -7.57 -7.50 -6.45
C LEU A 104 -8.72 -6.51 -6.22
N VAL A 105 -8.75 -5.91 -5.04
CA VAL A 105 -9.79 -4.96 -4.64
C VAL A 105 -9.17 -3.64 -4.22
N TYR A 106 -9.79 -2.52 -4.59
CA TYR A 106 -9.33 -1.20 -4.20
C TYR A 106 -9.95 -0.77 -2.88
N LEU A 107 -9.11 -0.40 -1.93
CA LEU A 107 -9.51 0.11 -0.63
C LEU A 107 -9.45 1.64 -0.64
N ALA A 108 -10.62 2.27 -0.57
CA ALA A 108 -10.71 3.71 -0.31
C ALA A 108 -10.52 4.00 1.18
N PRO A 109 -10.02 5.19 1.54
CA PRO A 109 -10.07 5.65 2.94
C PRO A 109 -11.51 5.63 3.44
N GLY A 110 -11.72 5.12 4.65
CA GLY A 110 -13.04 5.12 5.27
C GLY A 110 -13.55 6.53 5.58
N ASP A 111 -14.85 6.64 5.86
CA ASP A 111 -15.48 7.89 6.26
C ASP A 111 -14.84 8.45 7.54
N LEU A 112 -14.87 9.78 7.69
CA LEU A 112 -14.48 10.43 8.93
C LEU A 112 -15.57 10.19 9.99
N LEU A 113 -15.12 9.81 11.18
CA LEU A 113 -15.96 9.75 12.38
C LEU A 113 -16.08 11.15 13.00
N PRO A 114 -17.08 11.38 13.90
CA PRO A 114 -17.26 12.68 14.57
C PRO A 114 -16.04 13.16 15.37
N ASP A 115 -15.19 12.23 15.82
CA ASP A 115 -13.94 12.52 16.55
C ASP A 115 -12.73 12.79 15.64
N GLY A 116 -12.95 12.89 14.32
CA GLY A 116 -11.91 13.16 13.33
C GLY A 116 -11.10 11.93 12.89
N ARG A 117 -11.29 10.78 13.53
CA ARG A 117 -10.66 9.53 13.07
C ARG A 117 -11.37 8.98 11.83
N ARG A 118 -10.69 8.19 11.04
CA ARG A 118 -11.31 7.45 9.94
C ARG A 118 -11.84 6.11 10.44
N LYS A 119 -13.00 5.72 9.92
CA LYS A 119 -13.59 4.39 10.17
C LYS A 119 -12.68 3.26 9.71
N PHE A 120 -11.88 3.52 8.70
CA PHE A 120 -10.75 2.70 8.28
C PHE A 120 -9.53 3.60 8.12
N ASP A 121 -8.57 3.46 9.02
CA ASP A 121 -7.31 4.20 8.94
C ASP A 121 -6.32 3.43 8.05
N VAL A 122 -6.20 3.89 6.81
CA VAL A 122 -5.27 3.29 5.84
C VAL A 122 -3.81 3.59 6.20
N ALA A 123 -3.57 4.60 7.04
CA ALA A 123 -2.21 4.95 7.45
C ALA A 123 -1.61 3.92 8.42
N GLN A 124 -2.46 3.37 9.31
CA GLN A 124 -2.04 2.38 10.31
C GLN A 124 -3.12 1.32 10.50
N PRO A 125 -3.41 0.50 9.48
CA PRO A 125 -4.44 -0.51 9.60
C PRO A 125 -3.96 -1.60 10.56
N SER A 126 -4.77 -1.91 11.59
CA SER A 126 -4.61 -3.18 12.29
C SER A 126 -4.85 -4.33 11.33
N ASP A 127 -4.36 -5.52 11.65
CA ASP A 127 -4.60 -6.70 10.82
C ASP A 127 -6.09 -7.00 10.72
N GLU A 128 -6.84 -6.84 11.82
CA GLU A 128 -8.29 -7.03 11.85
C GLU A 128 -9.01 -6.02 10.95
N ASP A 129 -8.61 -4.73 10.98
CA ASP A 129 -9.19 -3.70 10.10
C ASP A 129 -8.86 -3.96 8.63
N ALA A 130 -7.64 -4.38 8.33
CA ALA A 130 -7.26 -4.74 6.98
C ALA A 130 -8.13 -5.88 6.46
N VAL A 131 -8.24 -6.98 7.20
CA VAL A 131 -9.08 -8.13 6.85
C VAL A 131 -10.52 -7.72 6.63
N ARG A 132 -11.13 -7.02 7.62
CA ARG A 132 -12.53 -6.60 7.58
C ARG A 132 -12.86 -5.74 6.36
N ASN A 133 -11.94 -4.87 5.93
CA ASN A 133 -12.17 -4.00 4.79
C ASN A 133 -11.85 -4.66 3.45
N ILE A 134 -10.91 -5.62 3.42
CA ILE A 134 -10.58 -6.38 2.22
C ILE A 134 -11.70 -7.37 1.87
N GLU A 135 -12.28 -8.07 2.85
CA GLU A 135 -13.27 -9.14 2.62
C GLU A 135 -14.67 -8.64 2.23
N ARG A 136 -15.04 -7.37 2.48
CA ARG A 136 -16.44 -6.92 2.48
C ARG A 136 -16.87 -6.11 1.26
N ASN A 137 -18.17 -6.24 0.96
CA ASN A 137 -18.94 -5.32 0.12
C ASN A 137 -18.53 -5.26 -1.35
N TRP A 138 -18.15 -6.38 -1.94
CA TRP A 138 -17.73 -6.44 -3.33
C TRP A 138 -18.89 -6.78 -4.27
N ASP A 139 -18.94 -6.09 -5.42
CA ASP A 139 -19.90 -6.36 -6.49
C ASP A 139 -19.32 -7.43 -7.43
N ILE A 140 -19.38 -8.68 -6.99
CA ILE A 140 -18.82 -9.85 -7.70
C ILE A 140 -19.90 -10.80 -8.21
N GLU A 141 -21.17 -10.41 -8.13
CA GLU A 141 -22.31 -11.26 -8.51
C GLU A 141 -22.16 -11.83 -9.92
N ALA A 142 -21.66 -11.04 -10.86
CA ALA A 142 -21.42 -11.47 -12.24
C ALA A 142 -20.27 -12.48 -12.39
N LEU A 143 -19.35 -12.56 -11.42
CA LEU A 143 -18.20 -13.46 -11.44
C LEU A 143 -18.50 -14.80 -10.77
N LEU A 144 -19.41 -14.81 -9.79
CA LEU A 144 -19.73 -16.00 -9.00
C LEU A 144 -20.10 -17.22 -9.82
N PRO A 145 -20.97 -17.14 -10.87
CA PRO A 145 -21.29 -18.32 -11.66
C PRO A 145 -20.08 -18.97 -12.33
N THR A 146 -19.12 -18.16 -12.79
CA THR A 146 -17.88 -18.67 -13.38
C THR A 146 -17.05 -19.41 -12.35
N TRP A 147 -16.91 -18.85 -11.15
CA TRP A 147 -16.09 -19.44 -10.09
C TRP A 147 -16.72 -20.67 -9.43
N THR A 148 -18.04 -20.67 -9.24
CA THR A 148 -18.76 -21.80 -8.63
C THR A 148 -18.93 -22.98 -9.59
N ASN A 149 -19.04 -22.73 -10.89
CA ASN A 149 -19.12 -23.79 -11.91
C ASN A 149 -17.76 -24.45 -12.18
N ASP A 150 -16.67 -23.70 -12.05
CA ASP A 150 -15.32 -24.22 -12.22
C ASP A 150 -14.39 -23.61 -11.16
N LEU A 151 -14.22 -24.29 -10.04
CA LEU A 151 -13.37 -23.87 -8.94
C LEU A 151 -11.89 -23.70 -9.33
N ALA A 152 -11.45 -24.30 -10.43
CA ALA A 152 -10.09 -24.12 -10.92
C ALA A 152 -9.86 -22.70 -11.47
N THR A 153 -10.92 -22.02 -11.88
CA THR A 153 -10.89 -20.63 -12.35
C THR A 153 -11.07 -19.61 -11.23
N ALA A 154 -11.57 -20.05 -10.06
CA ALA A 154 -11.79 -19.13 -8.94
C ALA A 154 -10.47 -18.54 -8.42
N PRO A 155 -10.45 -17.25 -8.03
CA PRO A 155 -9.28 -16.65 -7.44
C PRO A 155 -8.98 -17.30 -6.08
N ARG A 156 -7.71 -17.59 -5.83
CA ARG A 156 -7.26 -18.21 -4.55
C ARG A 156 -6.92 -17.19 -3.50
N VAL A 157 -6.53 -15.98 -3.92
CA VAL A 157 -6.09 -14.94 -3.01
C VAL A 157 -6.87 -13.65 -3.26
N LEU A 158 -7.35 -13.06 -2.18
CA LEU A 158 -7.98 -11.74 -2.15
C LEU A 158 -6.93 -10.70 -1.74
N ILE A 159 -6.64 -9.73 -2.60
CA ILE A 159 -5.60 -8.72 -2.40
C ILE A 159 -6.24 -7.35 -2.27
N GLY A 160 -6.08 -6.72 -1.10
CA GLY A 160 -6.46 -5.33 -0.88
C GLY A 160 -5.36 -4.38 -1.35
N LEU A 161 -5.70 -3.45 -2.23
CA LEU A 161 -4.79 -2.43 -2.76
C LEU A 161 -5.23 -1.04 -2.34
N HIS A 162 -4.26 -0.19 -2.00
CA HIS A 162 -4.49 1.23 -1.75
C HIS A 162 -3.47 2.09 -2.50
N GLY A 163 -3.80 3.38 -2.70
CA GLY A 163 -2.93 4.36 -3.32
C GLY A 163 -3.35 4.80 -4.71
N LYS A 164 -2.60 5.74 -5.27
CA LYS A 164 -2.83 6.26 -6.63
C LYS A 164 -2.41 5.23 -7.69
N PRO A 165 -2.94 5.27 -8.93
CA PRO A 165 -2.67 4.25 -9.95
C PRO A 165 -1.21 3.87 -10.17
N LYS A 166 -0.29 4.83 -10.08
CA LYS A 166 1.16 4.60 -10.23
C LYS A 166 1.88 4.20 -8.93
N HIS A 167 1.20 4.27 -7.79
CA HIS A 167 1.79 4.10 -6.45
C HIS A 167 0.88 3.26 -5.56
N ARG A 168 0.28 2.21 -6.12
CA ARG A 168 -0.51 1.26 -5.35
C ARG A 168 0.38 0.29 -4.61
N PHE A 169 -0.04 -0.11 -3.43
CA PHE A 169 0.64 -1.11 -2.63
C PHE A 169 -0.38 -2.07 -2.01
N VAL A 170 0.11 -3.25 -1.64
CA VAL A 170 -0.68 -4.31 -1.04
C VAL A 170 -0.89 -4.02 0.45
N VAL A 171 -2.13 -3.80 0.86
CA VAL A 171 -2.54 -3.63 2.26
C VAL A 171 -2.62 -4.97 2.98
N GLY A 172 -3.09 -5.99 2.27
CA GLY A 172 -3.16 -7.37 2.75
C GLY A 172 -3.45 -8.32 1.61
N ALA A 173 -3.08 -9.58 1.81
CA ALA A 173 -3.32 -10.69 0.91
C ALA A 173 -3.86 -11.88 1.73
N LEU A 174 -5.06 -12.35 1.41
CA LEU A 174 -5.86 -13.27 2.21
C LEU A 174 -6.25 -14.49 1.37
N GLU A 175 -6.20 -15.69 1.94
CA GLU A 175 -6.63 -16.90 1.26
C GLU A 175 -8.15 -16.99 1.18
N ILE A 176 -8.69 -17.19 -0.02
CA ILE A 176 -10.12 -17.33 -0.26
C ILE A 176 -10.52 -18.78 -0.02
N ASP A 177 -11.58 -18.98 0.75
CA ASP A 177 -12.27 -20.28 0.84
C ASP A 177 -13.17 -20.45 -0.40
N THR A 178 -12.57 -20.98 -1.46
CA THR A 178 -13.25 -21.12 -2.76
C THR A 178 -14.43 -22.06 -2.73
N GLN A 179 -14.49 -23.00 -1.78
CA GLN A 179 -15.61 -23.94 -1.65
C GLN A 179 -16.88 -23.25 -1.13
N ARG A 180 -16.72 -22.15 -0.42
CA ARG A 180 -17.82 -21.39 0.19
C ARG A 180 -18.24 -20.14 -0.62
N LEU A 181 -17.60 -19.92 -1.76
CA LEU A 181 -18.00 -18.83 -2.66
C LEU A 181 -19.44 -19.02 -3.15
N GLY A 182 -20.25 -17.95 -3.06
CA GLY A 182 -21.63 -17.96 -3.48
C GLY A 182 -22.63 -18.48 -2.45
N GLU A 183 -22.20 -18.89 -1.25
CA GLU A 183 -23.14 -19.22 -0.17
C GLU A 183 -23.92 -17.98 0.28
N ASP A 184 -25.23 -18.09 0.43
CA ASP A 184 -26.14 -16.97 0.76
C ASP A 184 -25.77 -16.21 2.01
N GLN A 185 -25.13 -16.84 2.99
CA GLN A 185 -24.69 -16.18 4.22
C GLN A 185 -23.66 -15.08 4.00
N PHE A 186 -22.93 -15.08 2.87
CA PHE A 186 -21.97 -14.06 2.49
C PHE A 186 -22.58 -12.95 1.63
N MET A 187 -23.85 -13.07 1.28
CA MET A 187 -24.57 -12.09 0.50
C MET A 187 -25.18 -11.02 1.39
N HIS A 188 -24.89 -9.77 1.08
CA HIS A 188 -25.47 -8.61 1.77
C HIS A 188 -26.42 -7.85 0.87
N LYS A 189 -27.69 -7.82 1.25
CA LYS A 189 -28.70 -6.99 0.64
C LYS A 189 -28.63 -5.60 1.28
N SER A 190 -28.45 -4.57 0.47
CA SER A 190 -28.50 -3.19 0.95
C SER A 190 -29.58 -2.41 0.19
N PRO A 191 -30.47 -1.69 0.87
CA PRO A 191 -31.46 -0.85 0.20
C PRO A 191 -30.85 0.31 -0.60
N ARG A 192 -29.58 0.63 -0.37
CA ARG A 192 -28.86 1.70 -1.07
C ARG A 192 -28.26 1.28 -2.41
N TRP A 193 -28.19 -0.01 -2.70
CA TRP A 193 -27.51 -0.51 -3.91
C TRP A 193 -28.45 -1.43 -4.67
N PRO A 194 -28.58 -1.27 -5.98
CA PRO A 194 -29.47 -2.09 -6.80
C PRO A 194 -28.98 -3.53 -6.97
N ARG A 195 -27.72 -3.81 -6.62
CA ARG A 195 -27.09 -5.14 -6.69
C ARG A 195 -26.70 -5.61 -5.31
N HIS A 196 -26.65 -6.95 -5.14
CA HIS A 196 -26.13 -7.55 -3.93
C HIS A 196 -24.64 -7.23 -3.77
N ARG A 197 -24.22 -7.16 -2.53
CA ARG A 197 -22.81 -7.04 -2.16
C ARG A 197 -22.38 -8.31 -1.46
N TRP A 198 -21.16 -8.73 -1.72
CA TRP A 198 -20.65 -9.99 -1.22
C TRP A 198 -19.50 -9.77 -0.27
N GLN A 199 -19.50 -10.55 0.80
CA GLN A 199 -18.31 -10.78 1.61
C GLN A 199 -17.58 -11.97 1.00
N ILE A 200 -16.27 -11.89 0.85
CA ILE A 200 -15.46 -13.01 0.36
C ILE A 200 -15.15 -13.95 1.54
N PRO A 201 -15.52 -15.22 1.48
CA PRO A 201 -15.16 -16.19 2.52
C PRO A 201 -13.64 -16.39 2.54
N LEU A 202 -13.08 -16.47 3.74
CA LEU A 202 -11.64 -16.62 3.96
C LEU A 202 -11.33 -17.89 4.72
N VAL A 203 -10.24 -18.58 4.34
CA VAL A 203 -9.75 -19.78 5.04
C VAL A 203 -9.24 -19.42 6.43
N ASN A 204 -8.40 -18.38 6.52
CA ASN A 204 -7.83 -17.92 7.78
C ASN A 204 -7.80 -16.39 7.84
N ARG A 205 -8.61 -15.81 8.72
CA ARG A 205 -8.68 -14.37 8.92
C ARG A 205 -7.49 -13.78 9.69
N GLN A 206 -6.66 -14.58 10.32
CA GLN A 206 -5.49 -14.11 11.05
C GLN A 206 -4.25 -14.00 10.15
N GLN A 207 -4.25 -14.64 8.99
CA GLN A 207 -3.14 -14.61 8.05
C GLN A 207 -3.34 -13.50 7.01
N VAL A 208 -2.83 -12.31 7.29
CA VAL A 208 -3.03 -11.10 6.47
C VAL A 208 -1.99 -10.94 5.36
N ASP A 209 -0.96 -11.76 5.35
CA ASP A 209 0.16 -11.69 4.40
C ASP A 209 0.42 -13.04 3.75
N MET A 210 -0.57 -13.57 3.07
CA MET A 210 -0.37 -14.75 2.24
C MET A 210 0.58 -14.40 1.09
N CYS A 211 1.49 -15.28 0.75
CA CYS A 211 2.52 -15.12 -0.29
C CYS A 211 3.60 -14.06 0.02
N GLY A 212 3.65 -13.44 1.19
CA GLY A 212 4.69 -12.48 1.58
C GLY A 212 4.70 -11.20 0.74
N ILE A 213 3.56 -10.79 0.18
CA ILE A 213 3.46 -9.63 -0.74
C ILE A 213 2.93 -8.36 -0.09
N ARG A 214 2.48 -8.40 1.16
CA ARG A 214 2.00 -7.23 1.88
C ARG A 214 3.07 -6.14 1.93
N GLY A 215 2.71 -4.91 1.67
CA GLY A 215 3.64 -3.77 1.61
C GLY A 215 4.35 -3.60 0.27
N ARG A 216 4.31 -4.56 -0.65
CA ARG A 216 4.90 -4.39 -1.98
C ARG A 216 4.06 -3.47 -2.85
N ARG A 217 4.73 -2.72 -3.72
CA ARG A 217 4.07 -1.91 -4.76
C ARG A 217 3.54 -2.83 -5.86
N VAL A 218 2.51 -2.35 -6.53
CA VAL A 218 1.93 -3.02 -7.70
C VAL A 218 1.85 -2.04 -8.86
N GLU A 219 2.33 -2.46 -10.03
CA GLU A 219 2.40 -1.61 -11.22
C GLU A 219 1.17 -1.74 -12.12
N ASN A 220 0.89 -0.64 -12.82
CA ASN A 220 -0.01 -0.60 -13.98
C ASN A 220 -1.44 -1.11 -13.75
N ILE A 221 -1.90 -1.16 -12.50
CA ILE A 221 -3.28 -1.54 -12.21
C ILE A 221 -4.21 -0.34 -12.40
N LYS A 222 -5.14 -0.48 -13.33
CA LYS A 222 -6.23 0.47 -13.54
C LYS A 222 -7.54 -0.20 -13.12
N PHE A 223 -8.09 0.24 -11.99
CA PHE A 223 -9.49 -0.05 -11.71
C PHE A 223 -10.38 0.82 -12.61
N GLY A 224 -11.59 0.33 -12.93
CA GLY A 224 -12.53 1.08 -13.75
C GLY A 224 -12.81 2.48 -13.21
N GLN A 225 -13.20 3.40 -14.09
CA GLN A 225 -13.51 4.79 -13.72
C GLN A 225 -14.77 4.93 -12.86
N PHE A 226 -15.61 3.91 -12.83
CA PHE A 226 -16.85 3.90 -12.08
C PHE A 226 -16.67 3.23 -10.72
N SER A 227 -17.27 3.80 -9.70
CA SER A 227 -17.19 3.36 -8.30
C SER A 227 -17.59 1.90 -8.04
N HIS A 228 -18.24 1.24 -8.99
CA HIS A 228 -18.65 -0.16 -8.92
C HIS A 228 -17.65 -1.14 -9.53
N GLN A 229 -16.59 -0.68 -10.20
CA GLN A 229 -15.53 -1.54 -10.76
C GLN A 229 -14.24 -1.44 -9.92
N LEU A 230 -14.38 -1.64 -8.62
CA LEU A 230 -13.25 -1.56 -7.68
C LEU A 230 -12.53 -2.91 -7.50
N HIS A 231 -12.71 -3.84 -8.44
CA HIS A 231 -12.05 -5.14 -8.40
C HIS A 231 -11.50 -5.52 -9.77
N ILE A 232 -10.46 -6.35 -9.74
CA ILE A 232 -9.82 -6.95 -10.92
C ILE A 232 -9.57 -8.42 -10.60
N TRP A 233 -10.03 -9.30 -11.48
CA TRP A 233 -9.74 -10.73 -11.40
C TRP A 233 -8.56 -11.08 -12.30
N VAL A 234 -7.58 -11.79 -11.76
CA VAL A 234 -6.35 -12.20 -12.44
C VAL A 234 -6.21 -13.71 -12.33
N ASP A 235 -5.96 -14.38 -13.45
CA ASP A 235 -5.69 -15.81 -13.46
C ASP A 235 -4.26 -16.15 -12.98
N ARG A 236 -3.95 -17.44 -12.92
CA ARG A 236 -2.62 -17.94 -12.52
C ARG A 236 -1.48 -17.52 -13.44
N HIS A 237 -1.76 -17.01 -14.63
CA HIS A 237 -0.77 -16.53 -15.59
C HIS A 237 -0.64 -15.00 -15.59
N GLY A 238 -1.42 -14.32 -14.75
CA GLY A 238 -1.45 -12.88 -14.66
C GLY A 238 -2.32 -12.20 -15.72
N THR A 239 -3.15 -12.98 -16.43
CA THR A 239 -4.10 -12.41 -17.37
C THR A 239 -5.27 -11.80 -16.59
N GLN A 240 -5.57 -10.54 -16.87
CA GLN A 240 -6.78 -9.94 -16.33
C GLN A 240 -8.01 -10.54 -17.01
N LEU A 241 -8.87 -11.14 -16.23
CA LEU A 241 -10.11 -11.74 -16.68
C LEU A 241 -11.28 -10.78 -16.47
N HIS A 242 -12.25 -10.87 -17.36
CA HIS A 242 -13.50 -10.13 -17.26
C HIS A 242 -14.66 -11.12 -17.17
N PRO A 243 -15.75 -10.77 -16.46
CA PRO A 243 -16.94 -11.61 -16.47
C PRO A 243 -17.39 -11.77 -17.92
N THR A 244 -17.56 -13.01 -18.34
CA THR A 244 -18.19 -13.29 -19.63
C THR A 244 -19.62 -12.77 -19.51
N THR A 245 -19.93 -11.66 -20.19
CA THR A 245 -21.31 -11.23 -20.33
C THR A 245 -22.04 -12.33 -21.06
N ALA A 246 -22.74 -13.19 -20.30
CA ALA A 246 -23.76 -14.06 -20.88
C ALA A 246 -24.76 -13.14 -21.59
N ARG A 247 -24.78 -13.20 -22.91
CA ARG A 247 -25.75 -12.54 -23.76
C ARG A 247 -27.11 -13.23 -23.61
#